data_be473f0c493d6ec68529fe1cf835c3cd
#
_entry.id   be473f0c493d6ec68529fe1cf835c3cd
#
_cell.length_a   1.000
_cell.length_b   1.000
_cell.length_c   1.000
_cell.angle_alpha   90.00
_cell.angle_beta   90.00
_cell.angle_gamma   90.00
#
_symmetry.space_group_name_H-M   'P 1'
#
loop_
_entity.id
_entity.type
_entity.pdbx_description
1 polymer ?
#
loop_
_entity_poly.entity_id
_entity_poly.type
_entity_poly.pdbx_seq_one_letter_code
_entity_poly.pdbx_strand_id
1 'polypeptide(L)'
;MTQTPFGETFRFDVWGKGAGADLGFTLADPAAARLDLEIAAVTRPQVLAFAPEVPNGRAMLVLAGGGYTQLMAGKEGVEVALWLNGLGYHAFVLVHRFPDAAGGPQAPVDDAIEAMRLIRARAPGLGVDVDRVGALGLSSGGHLAACLVAAYPEDWTAPASAAPEQSARPDVLIVGYGPISTNASGRAVVADKPPLPPAEKQALYEALQPDAGLMVDPPPAFIVYAANDPIVPVENGLRLQRAYLDRGAHAELHVFAQAPHGFALRTPDLPVGAWPTLCARWLAAVGM
;
A
#
# COMPACT_ATOMS: atom_id res chain seq x y z
N MET A 1 23.25 15.13 -11.34
CA MET A 1 22.71 14.37 -10.20
C MET A 1 21.20 14.34 -10.36
N THR A 2 20.58 13.20 -10.48
CA THR A 2 19.11 13.08 -10.52
C THR A 2 18.57 13.59 -9.19
N GLN A 3 17.65 14.54 -9.28
CA GLN A 3 17.02 15.14 -8.10
C GLN A 3 16.24 14.03 -7.34
N THR A 4 16.49 13.89 -6.03
CA THR A 4 15.77 12.95 -5.14
C THR A 4 14.76 13.74 -4.29
N PRO A 5 13.56 14.06 -4.85
CA PRO A 5 12.62 14.97 -4.18
C PRO A 5 12.15 14.45 -2.82
N PHE A 6 12.15 13.13 -2.65
CA PHE A 6 11.73 12.47 -1.42
C PHE A 6 12.88 12.08 -0.49
N GLY A 7 14.15 12.31 -0.88
CA GLY A 7 15.35 11.95 -0.10
C GLY A 7 15.54 10.44 0.06
N GLU A 8 15.08 9.66 -0.93
CA GLU A 8 15.30 8.22 -0.99
C GLU A 8 16.78 7.87 -1.15
N THR A 9 17.19 6.74 -0.60
CA THR A 9 18.58 6.24 -0.70
C THR A 9 18.93 5.87 -2.14
N PHE A 10 17.99 5.19 -2.82
CA PHE A 10 18.04 4.86 -4.25
C PHE A 10 16.62 4.64 -4.79
N ARG A 11 16.49 4.50 -6.11
CA ARG A 11 15.24 4.14 -6.76
C ARG A 11 15.46 3.17 -7.90
N PHE A 12 14.40 2.46 -8.29
CA PHE A 12 14.40 1.62 -9.48
C PHE A 12 13.01 1.61 -10.14
N ASP A 13 13.02 1.41 -11.46
CA ASP A 13 11.79 1.28 -12.23
C ASP A 13 11.13 -0.09 -11.95
N VAL A 14 9.81 -0.12 -11.96
CA VAL A 14 9.02 -1.37 -11.82
C VAL A 14 9.09 -2.16 -13.12
N TRP A 15 8.97 -1.49 -14.27
CA TRP A 15 8.97 -2.14 -15.58
C TRP A 15 10.18 -1.68 -16.42
N GLY A 16 11.04 -2.61 -16.76
CA GLY A 16 12.18 -2.39 -17.65
C GLY A 16 13.18 -1.33 -17.16
N LYS A 17 14.17 -1.01 -17.97
CA LYS A 17 15.06 0.11 -17.73
C LYS A 17 14.51 1.33 -18.42
N GLY A 18 13.89 2.23 -17.66
CA GLY A 18 13.48 3.53 -18.19
C GLY A 18 14.69 4.30 -18.73
N ALA A 19 14.64 4.66 -20.00
CA ALA A 19 15.70 5.45 -20.65
C ALA A 19 15.57 6.96 -20.36
N GLY A 20 14.64 7.37 -19.48
CA GLY A 20 14.31 8.79 -19.25
C GLY A 20 15.17 9.41 -18.15
N ALA A 21 15.67 10.63 -18.41
CA ALA A 21 16.27 11.48 -17.41
C ALA A 21 15.22 12.13 -16.46
N ASP A 22 13.94 11.95 -16.74
CA ASP A 22 12.81 12.48 -15.98
C ASP A 22 12.48 11.63 -14.74
N LEU A 23 11.66 12.18 -13.85
CA LEU A 23 11.24 11.50 -12.63
C LEU A 23 10.29 10.32 -12.88
N GLY A 24 9.63 10.26 -14.05
CA GLY A 24 8.57 9.27 -14.35
C GLY A 24 7.24 9.56 -13.64
N PHE A 25 7.15 10.68 -12.92
CA PHE A 25 5.95 11.18 -12.26
C PHE A 25 5.96 12.70 -12.18
N THR A 26 4.79 13.30 -11.94
CA THR A 26 4.60 14.74 -11.79
C THR A 26 4.15 15.04 -10.36
N LEU A 27 4.83 15.98 -9.69
CA LEU A 27 4.42 16.50 -8.38
C LEU A 27 3.26 17.48 -8.56
N ALA A 28 2.29 17.43 -7.65
CA ALA A 28 1.17 18.38 -7.64
C ALA A 28 1.66 19.80 -7.33
N ASP A 29 2.52 19.94 -6.33
CA ASP A 29 3.25 21.16 -5.99
C ASP A 29 4.72 20.83 -5.72
N PRO A 30 5.64 21.13 -6.65
CA PRO A 30 7.07 20.90 -6.44
C PRO A 30 7.71 21.75 -5.34
N ALA A 31 7.03 22.82 -4.88
CA ALA A 31 7.50 23.70 -3.82
C ALA A 31 7.05 23.26 -2.42
N ALA A 32 6.15 22.26 -2.33
CA ALA A 32 5.70 21.73 -1.04
C ALA A 32 6.86 21.12 -0.24
N ALA A 33 6.73 21.10 1.08
CA ALA A 33 7.71 20.42 1.94
C ALA A 33 7.75 18.92 1.63
N ARG A 34 8.93 18.30 1.76
CA ARG A 34 9.15 16.89 1.39
C ARG A 34 8.07 15.92 1.89
N LEU A 35 7.62 16.08 3.13
CA LEU A 35 6.61 15.23 3.74
C LEU A 35 5.16 15.60 3.36
N ASP A 36 4.98 16.69 2.60
CA ASP A 36 3.68 17.13 2.07
C ASP A 36 3.62 17.00 0.54
N LEU A 37 4.66 16.44 -0.08
CA LEU A 37 4.67 16.21 -1.52
C LEU A 37 3.61 15.20 -1.93
N GLU A 38 2.87 15.56 -2.96
CA GLU A 38 1.87 14.72 -3.61
C GLU A 38 2.24 14.49 -5.07
N ILE A 39 1.95 13.29 -5.58
CA ILE A 39 2.15 12.95 -6.99
C ILE A 39 0.81 13.01 -7.70
N ALA A 40 0.71 13.87 -8.71
CA ALA A 40 -0.51 14.10 -9.49
C ALA A 40 -0.64 13.18 -10.70
N ALA A 41 0.48 12.66 -11.24
CA ALA A 41 0.47 11.74 -12.37
C ALA A 41 1.70 10.82 -12.34
N VAL A 42 1.53 9.60 -12.84
CA VAL A 42 2.61 8.61 -12.96
C VAL A 42 2.64 8.07 -14.38
N THR A 43 3.73 8.30 -15.09
CA THR A 43 3.97 7.79 -16.44
C THR A 43 4.89 6.57 -16.44
N ARG A 44 5.75 6.45 -15.42
CA ARG A 44 6.68 5.34 -15.22
C ARG A 44 6.72 4.98 -13.73
N PRO A 45 6.12 3.85 -13.34
CA PRO A 45 6.07 3.44 -11.94
C PRO A 45 7.46 3.09 -11.43
N GLN A 46 7.74 3.53 -10.20
CA GLN A 46 9.04 3.40 -9.55
C GLN A 46 8.89 2.98 -8.09
N VAL A 47 9.93 2.35 -7.58
CA VAL A 47 10.09 2.09 -6.15
C VAL A 47 11.17 3.02 -5.61
N LEU A 48 10.81 3.81 -4.60
CA LEU A 48 11.71 4.68 -3.84
C LEU A 48 12.17 3.92 -2.59
N ALA A 49 13.46 3.65 -2.48
CA ALA A 49 14.03 2.87 -1.39
C ALA A 49 14.61 3.75 -0.29
N PHE A 50 14.26 3.44 0.94
CA PHE A 50 14.76 4.10 2.15
C PHE A 50 15.45 3.06 3.03
N ALA A 51 16.75 3.18 3.16
CA ALA A 51 17.57 2.28 3.98
C ALA A 51 17.61 2.78 5.43
N PRO A 52 17.43 1.89 6.44
CA PRO A 52 17.57 2.25 7.83
C PRO A 52 19.06 2.44 8.19
N GLU A 53 19.33 3.21 9.22
CA GLU A 53 20.68 3.38 9.74
C GLU A 53 21.23 2.07 10.35
N VAL A 54 20.36 1.32 11.05
CA VAL A 54 20.68 0.00 11.61
C VAL A 54 19.66 -1.03 11.08
N PRO A 55 20.02 -1.79 10.02
CA PRO A 55 19.11 -2.78 9.44
C PRO A 55 18.81 -3.95 10.38
N ASN A 56 17.53 -4.40 10.39
CA ASN A 56 17.07 -5.57 11.14
C ASN A 56 16.86 -6.82 10.26
N GLY A 57 17.25 -6.76 8.99
CA GLY A 57 17.09 -7.87 8.02
C GLY A 57 15.68 -8.00 7.44
N ARG A 58 14.82 -6.99 7.59
CA ARG A 58 13.41 -7.01 7.15
C ARG A 58 13.10 -5.87 6.19
N ALA A 59 12.05 -6.04 5.40
CA ALA A 59 11.61 -5.01 4.47
C ALA A 59 10.09 -4.82 4.50
N MET A 60 9.64 -3.63 4.05
CA MET A 60 8.23 -3.29 3.92
C MET A 60 7.99 -2.53 2.61
N LEU A 61 7.08 -3.02 1.78
CA LEU A 61 6.50 -2.25 0.69
C LEU A 61 5.47 -1.29 1.26
N VAL A 62 5.60 0.00 1.00
CA VAL A 62 4.70 1.06 1.46
C VAL A 62 3.87 1.57 0.29
N LEU A 63 2.56 1.54 0.44
CA LEU A 63 1.56 1.92 -0.55
C LEU A 63 0.76 3.11 -0.02
N ALA A 64 1.06 4.30 -0.55
CA ALA A 64 0.38 5.53 -0.16
C ALA A 64 -1.04 5.60 -0.73
N GLY A 65 -1.94 6.28 -0.02
CA GLY A 65 -3.28 6.60 -0.52
C GLY A 65 -3.29 7.81 -1.46
N GLY A 66 -4.48 8.27 -1.77
CA GLY A 66 -4.76 9.36 -2.71
C GLY A 66 -5.93 9.01 -3.65
N GLY A 67 -6.71 7.99 -3.28
CA GLY A 67 -7.95 7.63 -3.96
C GLY A 67 -7.75 7.08 -5.38
N TYR A 68 -6.57 6.60 -5.73
CA TYR A 68 -6.19 6.19 -7.08
C TYR A 68 -6.24 7.30 -8.15
N THR A 69 -6.23 8.56 -7.75
CA THR A 69 -6.18 9.73 -8.65
C THR A 69 -4.98 10.62 -8.38
N GLN A 70 -4.31 10.38 -7.27
CA GLN A 70 -3.05 10.98 -6.84
C GLN A 70 -2.37 10.06 -5.83
N LEU A 71 -1.15 10.39 -5.39
CA LEU A 71 -0.48 9.73 -4.27
C LEU A 71 -0.10 10.77 -3.21
N MET A 72 -0.51 10.51 -1.97
CA MET A 72 -0.07 11.24 -0.78
C MET A 72 1.36 10.83 -0.40
N ALA A 73 2.28 10.93 -1.36
CA ALA A 73 3.59 10.30 -1.32
C ALA A 73 4.45 10.76 -0.13
N GLY A 74 4.38 12.04 0.25
CA GLY A 74 5.07 12.56 1.43
C GLY A 74 4.50 11.97 2.72
N LYS A 75 3.21 12.21 2.97
CA LYS A 75 2.53 11.89 4.23
C LYS A 75 2.32 10.40 4.48
N GLU A 76 1.85 9.66 3.47
CA GLU A 76 1.49 8.24 3.61
C GLU A 76 2.54 7.29 3.01
N GLY A 77 3.54 7.84 2.33
CA GLY A 77 4.67 7.10 1.79
C GLY A 77 5.95 7.34 2.60
N VAL A 78 6.57 8.52 2.39
CA VAL A 78 7.89 8.84 2.94
C VAL A 78 7.90 8.90 4.47
N GLU A 79 6.90 9.55 5.09
CA GLU A 79 6.83 9.64 6.55
C GLU A 79 6.68 8.25 7.19
N VAL A 80 5.89 7.38 6.58
CA VAL A 80 5.75 5.97 7.00
C VAL A 80 7.05 5.19 6.78
N ALA A 81 7.74 5.41 5.65
CA ALA A 81 9.03 4.79 5.39
C ALA A 81 10.10 5.18 6.43
N LEU A 82 10.12 6.45 6.82
CA LEU A 82 11.03 6.94 7.87
C LEU A 82 10.71 6.34 9.26
N TRP A 83 9.42 6.18 9.58
CA TRP A 83 9.01 5.47 10.78
C TRP A 83 9.49 4.02 10.78
N LEU A 84 9.32 3.30 9.67
CA LEU A 84 9.80 1.92 9.50
C LEU A 84 11.33 1.84 9.58
N ASN A 85 12.05 2.83 9.02
CA ASN A 85 13.51 2.91 9.17
C ASN A 85 13.93 3.06 10.64
N GLY A 86 13.18 3.83 11.45
CA GLY A 86 13.37 3.92 12.89
C GLY A 86 13.23 2.57 13.62
N LEU A 87 12.50 1.62 13.04
CA LEU A 87 12.36 0.24 13.52
C LEU A 87 13.38 -0.72 12.90
N GLY A 88 14.25 -0.25 12.01
CA GLY A 88 15.28 -1.05 11.34
C GLY A 88 14.87 -1.70 10.02
N TYR A 89 13.65 -1.46 9.52
CA TYR A 89 13.20 -2.00 8.23
C TYR A 89 13.78 -1.24 7.05
N HIS A 90 14.17 -1.93 5.99
CA HIS A 90 14.22 -1.32 4.66
C HIS A 90 12.79 -1.01 4.21
N ALA A 91 12.51 0.24 3.86
CA ALA A 91 11.20 0.65 3.40
C ALA A 91 11.23 1.03 1.91
N PHE A 92 10.23 0.58 1.18
CA PHE A 92 10.12 0.74 -0.26
C PHE A 92 8.79 1.40 -0.60
N VAL A 93 8.78 2.68 -0.96
CA VAL A 93 7.56 3.41 -1.33
C VAL A 93 7.30 3.21 -2.82
N LEU A 94 6.14 2.65 -3.16
CA LEU A 94 5.74 2.47 -4.56
C LEU A 94 5.07 3.74 -5.10
N VAL A 95 5.63 4.27 -6.16
CA VAL A 95 5.00 5.23 -7.05
C VAL A 95 4.31 4.44 -8.15
N HIS A 96 3.06 4.02 -7.91
CA HIS A 96 2.30 3.20 -8.85
C HIS A 96 1.49 4.04 -9.82
N ARG A 97 1.16 3.49 -10.99
CA ARG A 97 0.22 4.07 -11.94
C ARG A 97 -1.19 4.14 -11.35
N PHE A 98 -2.00 5.03 -11.89
CA PHE A 98 -3.43 5.09 -11.57
C PHE A 98 -4.23 4.25 -12.56
N PRO A 99 -5.42 3.73 -12.16
CA PRO A 99 -6.33 3.11 -13.11
C PRO A 99 -6.85 4.18 -14.07
N ASP A 100 -6.56 4.01 -15.35
CA ASP A 100 -6.93 4.91 -16.43
C ASP A 100 -7.14 4.13 -17.74
N ALA A 101 -7.57 4.83 -18.79
CA ALA A 101 -7.84 4.22 -20.09
C ALA A 101 -6.59 3.64 -20.79
N ALA A 102 -5.38 4.08 -20.42
CA ALA A 102 -4.13 3.60 -21.01
C ALA A 102 -3.61 2.33 -20.34
N GLY A 103 -3.66 2.29 -18.99
CA GLY A 103 -3.16 1.18 -18.18
C GLY A 103 -4.23 0.17 -17.75
N GLY A 104 -5.50 0.51 -17.90
CA GLY A 104 -6.62 -0.29 -17.43
C GLY A 104 -6.80 -0.25 -15.90
N PRO A 105 -7.83 -0.93 -15.37
CA PRO A 105 -8.10 -1.00 -13.94
C PRO A 105 -6.98 -1.72 -13.17
N GLN A 106 -6.28 -2.66 -13.78
CA GLN A 106 -5.26 -3.50 -13.14
C GLN A 106 -3.92 -2.80 -12.93
N ALA A 107 -3.64 -1.67 -13.60
CA ALA A 107 -2.31 -1.03 -13.60
C ALA A 107 -1.66 -0.87 -12.22
N PRO A 108 -2.33 -0.34 -11.16
CA PRO A 108 -1.72 -0.21 -9.85
C PRO A 108 -1.45 -1.57 -9.18
N VAL A 109 -2.26 -2.58 -9.46
CA VAL A 109 -2.11 -3.93 -8.89
C VAL A 109 -0.94 -4.65 -9.52
N ASP A 110 -0.80 -4.56 -10.85
CA ASP A 110 0.35 -5.08 -11.58
C ASP A 110 1.66 -4.46 -11.09
N ASP A 111 1.65 -3.14 -10.87
CA ASP A 111 2.82 -2.42 -10.34
C ASP A 111 3.18 -2.90 -8.92
N ALA A 112 2.20 -3.13 -8.06
CA ALA A 112 2.43 -3.60 -6.69
C ALA A 112 2.93 -5.04 -6.66
N ILE A 113 2.38 -5.93 -7.48
CA ILE A 113 2.83 -7.33 -7.65
C ILE A 113 4.29 -7.36 -8.10
N GLU A 114 4.62 -6.62 -9.16
CA GLU A 114 5.99 -6.59 -9.68
C GLU A 114 6.96 -5.94 -8.69
N ALA A 115 6.54 -4.85 -8.01
CA ALA A 115 7.37 -4.22 -6.97
C ALA A 115 7.74 -5.19 -5.85
N MET A 116 6.79 -6.00 -5.35
CA MET A 116 7.08 -7.04 -4.33
C MET A 116 8.11 -8.04 -4.83
N ARG A 117 7.95 -8.55 -6.06
CA ARG A 117 8.91 -9.48 -6.68
C ARG A 117 10.30 -8.87 -6.82
N LEU A 118 10.38 -7.63 -7.30
CA LEU A 118 11.63 -6.92 -7.48
C LEU A 118 12.33 -6.60 -6.15
N ILE A 119 11.59 -6.32 -5.07
CA ILE A 119 12.12 -6.13 -3.72
C ILE A 119 12.74 -7.45 -3.23
N ARG A 120 12.03 -8.58 -3.35
CA ARG A 120 12.57 -9.90 -2.95
C ARG A 120 13.81 -10.28 -3.76
N ALA A 121 13.82 -10.02 -5.08
CA ALA A 121 14.99 -10.28 -5.90
C ALA A 121 16.22 -9.46 -5.48
N ARG A 122 16.02 -8.29 -4.88
CA ARG A 122 17.10 -7.41 -4.36
C ARG A 122 17.44 -7.64 -2.89
N ALA A 123 16.57 -8.32 -2.15
CA ALA A 123 16.69 -8.54 -0.71
C ALA A 123 18.07 -9.08 -0.28
N PRO A 124 18.66 -10.09 -0.93
CA PRO A 124 19.98 -10.61 -0.55
C PRO A 124 21.08 -9.54 -0.62
N GLY A 125 21.06 -8.69 -1.65
CA GLY A 125 22.02 -7.60 -1.81
C GLY A 125 21.89 -6.47 -0.80
N LEU A 126 20.76 -6.42 -0.08
CA LEU A 126 20.45 -5.42 0.95
C LEU A 126 20.57 -6.00 2.38
N GLY A 127 20.95 -7.27 2.52
CA GLY A 127 20.95 -7.96 3.81
C GLY A 127 19.55 -8.19 4.38
N VAL A 128 18.53 -8.24 3.52
CA VAL A 128 17.14 -8.53 3.88
C VAL A 128 16.85 -10.01 3.65
N ASP A 129 16.17 -10.65 4.59
CA ASP A 129 15.63 -11.99 4.45
C ASP A 129 14.47 -11.98 3.43
N VAL A 130 14.56 -12.83 2.41
CA VAL A 130 13.55 -12.90 1.34
C VAL A 130 12.17 -13.31 1.84
N ASP A 131 12.08 -13.98 2.99
CA ASP A 131 10.85 -14.44 3.64
C ASP A 131 10.39 -13.46 4.74
N ARG A 132 10.93 -12.23 4.75
CA ARG A 132 10.58 -11.16 5.70
C ARG A 132 10.33 -9.84 4.99
N VAL A 133 9.44 -9.88 3.98
CA VAL A 133 9.02 -8.70 3.20
C VAL A 133 7.52 -8.50 3.34
N GLY A 134 7.12 -7.49 4.10
CA GLY A 134 5.72 -7.15 4.33
C GLY A 134 5.17 -6.12 3.35
N ALA A 135 3.86 -5.86 3.44
CA ALA A 135 3.20 -4.75 2.76
C ALA A 135 2.39 -3.92 3.76
N LEU A 136 2.53 -2.59 3.65
CA LEU A 136 1.78 -1.61 4.43
C LEU A 136 1.08 -0.64 3.47
N GLY A 137 -0.23 -0.48 3.61
CA GLY A 137 -0.98 0.46 2.80
C GLY A 137 -1.97 1.29 3.61
N LEU A 138 -2.13 2.55 3.20
CA LEU A 138 -3.02 3.51 3.82
C LEU A 138 -4.05 4.03 2.81
N SER A 139 -5.31 4.20 3.22
CA SER A 139 -6.41 4.64 2.36
C SER A 139 -6.52 3.77 1.08
N SER A 140 -6.54 4.32 -0.13
CA SER A 140 -6.51 3.51 -1.36
C SER A 140 -5.27 2.62 -1.47
N GLY A 141 -4.13 3.03 -0.88
CA GLY A 141 -2.96 2.16 -0.71
C GLY A 141 -3.23 0.96 0.20
N GLY A 142 -4.13 1.10 1.20
CA GLY A 142 -4.60 0.00 2.03
C GLY A 142 -5.42 -1.03 1.25
N HIS A 143 -6.25 -0.57 0.32
CA HIS A 143 -6.91 -1.45 -0.64
C HIS A 143 -5.87 -2.16 -1.53
N LEU A 144 -4.91 -1.42 -2.08
CA LEU A 144 -3.87 -1.97 -2.94
C LEU A 144 -2.98 -3.01 -2.21
N ALA A 145 -2.62 -2.75 -0.94
CA ALA A 145 -1.91 -3.71 -0.11
C ALA A 145 -2.73 -5.00 0.11
N ALA A 146 -4.02 -4.86 0.37
CA ALA A 146 -4.93 -5.99 0.55
C ALA A 146 -5.15 -6.77 -0.76
N CYS A 147 -5.03 -6.13 -1.94
CA CYS A 147 -5.06 -6.83 -3.23
C CYS A 147 -3.90 -7.83 -3.40
N LEU A 148 -2.74 -7.61 -2.74
CA LEU A 148 -1.60 -8.55 -2.78
C LEU A 148 -1.89 -9.89 -2.06
N VAL A 149 -2.95 -9.96 -1.28
CA VAL A 149 -3.40 -11.18 -0.59
C VAL A 149 -4.78 -11.65 -1.06
N ALA A 150 -5.26 -11.08 -2.16
CA ALA A 150 -6.49 -11.48 -2.84
C ALA A 150 -6.18 -12.23 -4.15
N ALA A 151 -7.15 -13.01 -4.62
CA ALA A 151 -7.04 -13.67 -5.92
C ALA A 151 -7.00 -12.62 -7.04
N TYR A 152 -6.01 -12.73 -7.91
CA TYR A 152 -5.92 -11.91 -9.11
C TYR A 152 -7.06 -12.28 -10.07
N PRO A 153 -7.80 -11.30 -10.66
CA PRO A 153 -8.91 -11.61 -11.53
C PRO A 153 -8.51 -12.45 -12.75
N GLU A 154 -9.28 -13.50 -13.04
CA GLU A 154 -8.97 -14.46 -14.11
C GLU A 154 -9.03 -13.86 -15.52
N ASP A 155 -9.84 -12.82 -15.70
CA ASP A 155 -10.01 -12.08 -16.95
C ASP A 155 -8.93 -11.01 -17.19
N TRP A 156 -8.04 -10.79 -16.21
CA TRP A 156 -6.92 -9.87 -16.35
C TRP A 156 -5.66 -10.59 -16.83
N THR A 157 -4.91 -9.92 -17.70
CA THR A 157 -3.62 -10.43 -18.17
C THR A 157 -2.49 -9.72 -17.43
N ALA A 158 -1.79 -10.45 -16.56
CA ALA A 158 -0.63 -9.91 -15.89
C ALA A 158 0.53 -9.68 -16.87
N PRO A 159 1.25 -8.55 -16.78
CA PRO A 159 2.47 -8.34 -17.56
C PRO A 159 3.55 -9.36 -17.22
N ALA A 160 4.48 -9.58 -18.15
CA ALA A 160 5.64 -10.44 -17.91
C ALA A 160 6.53 -9.83 -16.80
N SER A 161 6.79 -10.60 -15.76
CA SER A 161 7.64 -10.18 -14.64
C SER A 161 9.13 -10.26 -14.99
N ALA A 162 9.93 -9.33 -14.44
CA ALA A 162 11.39 -9.39 -14.48
C ALA A 162 11.98 -10.32 -13.39
N ALA A 163 11.16 -10.74 -12.41
CA ALA A 163 11.54 -11.67 -11.34
C ALA A 163 10.42 -12.69 -11.08
N PRO A 164 10.05 -13.50 -12.09
CA PRO A 164 8.89 -14.41 -12.03
C PRO A 164 9.03 -15.51 -10.98
N GLU A 165 10.25 -15.84 -10.57
CA GLU A 165 10.55 -16.84 -9.53
C GLU A 165 10.25 -16.33 -8.11
N GLN A 166 10.08 -14.99 -7.95
CA GLN A 166 9.83 -14.38 -6.64
C GLN A 166 8.32 -14.30 -6.35
N SER A 167 7.97 -14.53 -5.09
CA SER A 167 6.59 -14.36 -4.62
C SER A 167 6.20 -12.87 -4.58
N ALA A 168 4.99 -12.55 -5.04
CA ALA A 168 4.38 -11.25 -4.83
C ALA A 168 3.61 -11.16 -3.49
N ARG A 169 3.37 -12.30 -2.82
CA ARG A 169 2.66 -12.35 -1.56
C ARG A 169 3.52 -11.74 -0.43
N PRO A 170 3.01 -10.77 0.35
CA PRO A 170 3.72 -10.27 1.52
C PRO A 170 3.73 -11.32 2.65
N ASP A 171 4.71 -11.23 3.56
CA ASP A 171 4.81 -12.10 4.74
C ASP A 171 3.99 -11.57 5.92
N VAL A 172 3.67 -10.28 5.93
CA VAL A 172 2.66 -9.63 6.77
C VAL A 172 1.93 -8.54 6.00
N LEU A 173 0.69 -8.28 6.38
CA LEU A 173 -0.14 -7.24 5.81
C LEU A 173 -0.50 -6.18 6.85
N ILE A 174 -0.32 -4.89 6.54
CA ILE A 174 -0.78 -3.77 7.37
C ILE A 174 -1.72 -2.92 6.54
N VAL A 175 -2.96 -2.71 7.03
CA VAL A 175 -3.99 -1.92 6.36
C VAL A 175 -4.50 -0.82 7.28
N GLY A 176 -4.31 0.43 6.88
CA GLY A 176 -4.93 1.58 7.54
C GLY A 176 -6.06 2.16 6.70
N TYR A 177 -7.26 2.25 7.27
CA TYR A 177 -8.46 2.91 6.70
C TYR A 177 -8.65 2.72 5.19
N GLY A 178 -8.37 1.51 4.67
CA GLY A 178 -8.49 1.17 3.25
C GLY A 178 -9.93 0.88 2.81
N PRO A 179 -10.37 1.30 1.61
CA PRO A 179 -11.71 1.00 1.07
C PRO A 179 -11.77 -0.43 0.49
N ILE A 180 -11.74 -1.44 1.35
CA ILE A 180 -11.59 -2.87 1.00
C ILE A 180 -12.66 -3.37 0.03
N SER A 181 -13.94 -3.03 0.26
CA SER A 181 -15.04 -3.50 -0.61
C SER A 181 -16.24 -2.56 -0.69
N THR A 182 -16.34 -1.56 0.16
CA THR A 182 -17.55 -0.68 0.19
C THR A 182 -17.69 0.22 -1.03
N ASN A 183 -16.63 0.35 -1.83
CA ASN A 183 -16.66 1.10 -3.09
C ASN A 183 -17.11 0.25 -4.30
N ALA A 184 -17.22 -1.07 -4.14
CA ALA A 184 -17.76 -1.95 -5.17
C ALA A 184 -19.29 -1.82 -5.26
N SER A 185 -19.84 -2.00 -6.46
CA SER A 185 -21.29 -2.00 -6.70
C SER A 185 -21.95 -3.09 -5.86
N GLY A 186 -23.08 -2.74 -5.24
CA GLY A 186 -23.83 -3.66 -4.36
C GLY A 186 -23.21 -3.87 -2.97
N ARG A 187 -22.04 -3.30 -2.71
CA ARG A 187 -21.35 -3.38 -1.41
C ARG A 187 -21.25 -2.03 -0.68
N ALA A 188 -21.70 -0.95 -1.29
CA ALA A 188 -21.70 0.36 -0.67
C ALA A 188 -22.51 0.34 0.64
N VAL A 189 -21.92 0.87 1.72
CA VAL A 189 -22.62 1.07 3.01
C VAL A 189 -23.66 2.18 2.87
N VAL A 190 -23.38 3.14 2.00
CA VAL A 190 -24.30 4.23 1.63
C VAL A 190 -25.01 3.82 0.36
N ALA A 191 -26.33 3.68 0.43
CA ALA A 191 -27.19 3.43 -0.75
C ALA A 191 -26.96 4.55 -1.79
N ASP A 192 -27.02 4.16 -3.07
CA ASP A 192 -26.93 5.10 -4.21
C ASP A 192 -25.63 5.89 -4.31
N LYS A 193 -24.51 5.40 -3.79
CA LYS A 193 -23.20 6.01 -4.02
C LYS A 193 -22.90 6.02 -5.53
N PRO A 194 -22.68 7.19 -6.14
CA PRO A 194 -22.39 7.24 -7.57
C PRO A 194 -21.07 6.53 -7.88
N PRO A 195 -20.93 6.01 -9.11
CA PRO A 195 -19.66 5.43 -9.56
C PRO A 195 -18.49 6.42 -9.38
N LEU A 196 -17.33 5.89 -9.03
CA LEU A 196 -16.14 6.71 -8.77
C LEU A 196 -15.37 6.94 -10.09
N PRO A 197 -15.20 8.22 -10.52
CA PRO A 197 -14.40 8.51 -11.70
C PRO A 197 -12.89 8.35 -11.42
N PRO A 198 -12.07 7.95 -12.40
CA PRO A 198 -12.50 7.48 -13.72
C PRO A 198 -13.18 6.09 -13.68
N ALA A 199 -13.77 5.64 -14.80
CA ALA A 199 -14.48 4.37 -14.87
C ALA A 199 -13.59 3.17 -14.52
N GLU A 200 -12.32 3.21 -14.87
CA GLU A 200 -11.32 2.17 -14.56
C GLU A 200 -11.09 2.03 -13.04
N LYS A 201 -11.19 3.12 -12.30
CA LYS A 201 -11.12 3.08 -10.82
C LYS A 201 -12.33 2.35 -10.23
N GLN A 202 -13.54 2.58 -10.76
CA GLN A 202 -14.72 1.82 -10.34
C GLN A 202 -14.57 0.35 -10.72
N ALA A 203 -14.08 0.06 -11.94
CA ALA A 203 -13.82 -1.30 -12.40
C ALA A 203 -12.78 -2.03 -11.51
N LEU A 204 -11.74 -1.35 -11.06
CA LEU A 204 -10.78 -1.90 -10.10
C LEU A 204 -11.47 -2.35 -8.79
N TYR A 205 -12.29 -1.49 -8.19
CA TYR A 205 -13.00 -1.84 -6.95
C TYR A 205 -14.05 -2.95 -7.14
N GLU A 206 -14.62 -3.08 -8.32
CA GLU A 206 -15.56 -4.15 -8.65
C GLU A 206 -14.87 -5.49 -8.85
N ALA A 207 -13.74 -5.49 -9.56
CA ALA A 207 -12.94 -6.69 -9.81
C ALA A 207 -12.22 -7.20 -8.55
N LEU A 208 -11.68 -6.29 -7.74
CA LEU A 208 -10.91 -6.65 -6.53
C LEU A 208 -11.60 -6.15 -5.26
N GLN A 209 -12.15 -7.10 -4.53
CA GLN A 209 -12.75 -6.95 -3.22
C GLN A 209 -12.00 -7.89 -2.26
N PRO A 210 -10.91 -7.42 -1.62
CA PRO A 210 -10.01 -8.28 -0.85
C PRO A 210 -10.66 -9.12 0.24
N ASP A 211 -11.77 -8.65 0.84
CA ASP A 211 -12.52 -9.44 1.81
C ASP A 211 -13.25 -10.64 1.17
N ALA A 212 -13.74 -10.49 -0.06
CA ALA A 212 -14.42 -11.57 -0.79
C ALA A 212 -13.43 -12.51 -1.48
N GLY A 213 -12.36 -11.94 -2.06
CA GLY A 213 -11.32 -12.66 -2.81
C GLY A 213 -10.10 -13.06 -2.00
N LEU A 214 -10.15 -13.00 -0.66
CA LEU A 214 -8.99 -13.33 0.18
C LEU A 214 -8.46 -14.73 -0.14
N MET A 215 -7.16 -14.85 -0.35
CA MET A 215 -6.52 -16.14 -0.67
C MET A 215 -6.60 -17.15 0.48
N VAL A 216 -6.32 -18.40 0.18
CA VAL A 216 -6.12 -19.45 1.19
C VAL A 216 -4.81 -19.17 1.92
N ASP A 217 -4.79 -19.38 3.25
CA ASP A 217 -3.63 -19.10 4.12
C ASP A 217 -3.06 -17.69 3.96
N PRO A 218 -3.82 -16.62 4.16
CA PRO A 218 -3.30 -15.27 4.06
C PRO A 218 -2.27 -15.03 5.17
N PRO A 219 -1.26 -14.14 4.94
CA PRO A 219 -0.28 -13.80 5.98
C PRO A 219 -0.96 -13.09 7.15
N PRO A 220 -0.37 -13.06 8.35
CA PRO A 220 -0.89 -12.29 9.46
C PRO A 220 -1.15 -10.83 9.06
N ALA A 221 -2.26 -10.25 9.57
CA ALA A 221 -2.65 -8.88 9.25
C ALA A 221 -2.82 -8.00 10.49
N PHE A 222 -2.39 -6.73 10.38
CA PHE A 222 -2.72 -5.64 11.30
C PHE A 222 -3.62 -4.64 10.59
N ILE A 223 -4.77 -4.33 11.18
CA ILE A 223 -5.81 -3.50 10.56
C ILE A 223 -6.16 -2.36 11.51
N VAL A 224 -6.20 -1.11 11.00
CA VAL A 224 -6.51 0.06 11.84
C VAL A 224 -7.48 1.01 11.16
N TYR A 225 -8.54 1.41 11.88
CA TYR A 225 -9.61 2.29 11.39
C TYR A 225 -10.09 3.26 12.48
N ALA A 226 -10.79 4.32 12.05
CA ALA A 226 -11.61 5.16 12.92
C ALA A 226 -13.10 4.89 12.66
N ALA A 227 -13.89 4.79 13.74
CA ALA A 227 -15.32 4.50 13.64
C ALA A 227 -16.12 5.66 13.00
N ASN A 228 -15.60 6.89 13.11
CA ASN A 228 -16.22 8.09 12.58
C ASN A 228 -15.65 8.55 11.24
N ASP A 229 -14.85 7.73 10.55
CA ASP A 229 -14.23 8.13 9.26
C ASP A 229 -15.33 8.47 8.24
N PRO A 230 -15.38 9.72 7.75
CA PRO A 230 -16.44 10.16 6.84
C PRO A 230 -16.22 9.74 5.38
N ILE A 231 -15.03 9.22 5.06
CA ILE A 231 -14.61 8.88 3.69
C ILE A 231 -14.64 7.37 3.46
N VAL A 232 -14.03 6.61 4.40
CA VAL A 232 -13.92 5.15 4.31
C VAL A 232 -14.55 4.53 5.56
N PRO A 233 -15.77 3.99 5.45
CA PRO A 233 -16.49 3.39 6.57
C PRO A 233 -15.70 2.26 7.24
N VAL A 234 -15.79 2.19 8.57
CA VAL A 234 -15.12 1.17 9.41
C VAL A 234 -15.48 -0.26 9.03
N GLU A 235 -16.64 -0.47 8.40
CA GLU A 235 -17.10 -1.75 7.88
C GLU A 235 -16.09 -2.42 6.95
N ASN A 236 -15.24 -1.66 6.27
CA ASN A 236 -14.14 -2.21 5.46
C ASN A 236 -13.18 -3.03 6.31
N GLY A 237 -12.75 -2.49 7.46
CA GLY A 237 -11.88 -3.20 8.41
C GLY A 237 -12.57 -4.41 9.05
N LEU A 238 -13.83 -4.26 9.44
CA LEU A 238 -14.64 -5.35 10.02
C LEU A 238 -14.83 -6.50 9.04
N ARG A 239 -15.11 -6.21 7.76
CA ARG A 239 -15.24 -7.22 6.68
C ARG A 239 -13.92 -7.94 6.43
N LEU A 240 -12.82 -7.20 6.33
CA LEU A 240 -11.51 -7.81 6.11
C LEU A 240 -11.12 -8.72 7.27
N GLN A 241 -11.27 -8.26 8.52
CA GLN A 241 -11.02 -9.09 9.69
C GLN A 241 -11.91 -10.35 9.69
N ARG A 242 -13.20 -10.19 9.37
CA ARG A 242 -14.13 -11.34 9.29
C ARG A 242 -13.66 -12.36 8.26
N ALA A 243 -13.22 -11.91 7.08
CA ALA A 243 -12.69 -12.79 6.04
C ALA A 243 -11.46 -13.58 6.50
N TYR A 244 -10.58 -12.97 7.30
CA TYR A 244 -9.45 -13.66 7.92
C TYR A 244 -9.91 -14.73 8.92
N LEU A 245 -10.84 -14.38 9.82
CA LEU A 245 -11.38 -15.31 10.83
C LEU A 245 -12.09 -16.51 10.18
N ASP A 246 -12.84 -16.29 9.09
CA ASP A 246 -13.52 -17.34 8.36
C ASP A 246 -12.55 -18.34 7.69
N ARG A 247 -11.28 -17.95 7.52
CA ARG A 247 -10.18 -18.81 7.04
C ARG A 247 -9.32 -19.39 8.16
N GLY A 248 -9.65 -19.12 9.42
CA GLY A 248 -8.81 -19.50 10.56
C GLY A 248 -7.47 -18.77 10.61
N ALA A 249 -7.33 -17.66 9.90
CA ALA A 249 -6.11 -16.87 9.81
C ALA A 249 -6.07 -15.73 10.85
N HIS A 250 -4.88 -15.19 11.11
CA HIS A 250 -4.66 -14.19 12.14
C HIS A 250 -4.81 -12.76 11.59
N ALA A 251 -5.75 -12.00 12.14
CA ALA A 251 -5.87 -10.56 11.88
C ALA A 251 -6.17 -9.82 13.19
N GLU A 252 -5.34 -8.84 13.52
CA GLU A 252 -5.55 -7.92 14.62
C GLU A 252 -6.21 -6.64 14.11
N LEU A 253 -7.40 -6.29 14.63
CA LEU A 253 -8.13 -5.08 14.24
C LEU A 253 -8.21 -4.10 15.41
N HIS A 254 -7.78 -2.86 15.15
CA HIS A 254 -7.94 -1.73 16.04
C HIS A 254 -8.93 -0.72 15.45
N VAL A 255 -9.99 -0.41 16.23
CA VAL A 255 -10.97 0.62 15.87
C VAL A 255 -10.93 1.72 16.91
N PHE A 256 -10.50 2.90 16.51
CA PHE A 256 -10.53 4.09 17.35
C PHE A 256 -11.85 4.83 17.14
N ALA A 257 -12.42 5.37 18.22
CA ALA A 257 -13.74 6.03 18.17
C ALA A 257 -13.71 7.25 17.21
N GLN A 258 -12.62 8.01 17.22
CA GLN A 258 -12.49 9.25 16.46
C GLN A 258 -11.09 9.44 15.88
N ALA A 259 -11.03 9.71 14.57
CA ALA A 259 -9.89 10.29 13.87
C ALA A 259 -10.36 10.88 12.53
N PRO A 260 -9.65 11.86 11.96
CA PRO A 260 -9.89 12.27 10.59
C PRO A 260 -9.48 11.15 9.61
N HIS A 261 -10.10 11.10 8.42
CA HIS A 261 -9.57 10.24 7.35
C HIS A 261 -8.13 10.63 7.02
N GLY A 262 -7.28 9.65 6.71
CA GLY A 262 -5.88 9.93 6.40
C GLY A 262 -5.07 10.35 7.63
N PHE A 263 -5.36 9.85 8.82
CA PHE A 263 -4.64 10.20 10.05
C PHE A 263 -3.14 9.85 9.99
N ALA A 264 -2.75 8.82 9.24
CA ALA A 264 -1.36 8.38 9.08
C ALA A 264 -0.56 8.44 10.40
N LEU A 265 0.55 9.19 10.46
CA LEU A 265 1.35 9.39 11.67
C LEU A 265 1.14 10.79 12.31
N ARG A 266 0.18 11.58 11.79
CA ARG A 266 0.04 13.02 12.11
C ARG A 266 -1.04 13.36 13.14
N THR A 267 -1.41 12.39 13.98
CA THR A 267 -2.41 12.59 15.04
C THR A 267 -1.89 12.12 16.41
N PRO A 268 -0.70 12.59 16.87
CA PRO A 268 -0.09 12.10 18.11
C PRO A 268 -0.94 12.41 19.36
N ASP A 269 -1.73 13.49 19.30
CA ASP A 269 -2.57 13.96 20.42
C ASP A 269 -3.94 13.26 20.49
N LEU A 270 -4.28 12.42 19.52
CA LEU A 270 -5.51 11.63 19.52
C LEU A 270 -5.21 10.17 19.94
N PRO A 271 -6.20 9.44 20.51
CA PRO A 271 -6.03 8.03 20.86
C PRO A 271 -5.51 7.17 19.68
N VAL A 272 -5.90 7.50 18.45
CA VAL A 272 -5.43 6.82 17.23
C VAL A 272 -3.91 6.97 17.03
N GLY A 273 -3.28 8.00 17.57
CA GLY A 273 -1.82 8.19 17.54
C GLY A 273 -1.02 7.04 18.19
N ALA A 274 -1.69 6.16 18.95
CA ALA A 274 -1.07 4.95 19.51
C ALA A 274 -0.85 3.83 18.47
N TRP A 275 -1.50 3.88 17.29
CA TRP A 275 -1.47 2.78 16.33
C TRP A 275 -0.04 2.39 15.85
N PRO A 276 0.91 3.32 15.65
CA PRO A 276 2.25 2.92 15.23
C PRO A 276 2.98 2.09 16.30
N THR A 277 2.77 2.43 17.56
CA THR A 277 3.34 1.67 18.70
C THR A 277 2.70 0.28 18.81
N LEU A 278 1.38 0.19 18.64
CA LEU A 278 0.66 -1.10 18.63
C LEU A 278 1.13 -1.97 17.45
N CYS A 279 1.24 -1.39 16.26
CA CYS A 279 1.74 -2.06 15.07
C CYS A 279 3.19 -2.56 15.24
N ALA A 280 4.08 -1.75 15.79
CA ALA A 280 5.47 -2.15 16.06
C ALA A 280 5.55 -3.35 17.03
N ARG A 281 4.72 -3.36 18.08
CA ARG A 281 4.63 -4.49 19.01
C ARG A 281 4.09 -5.74 18.34
N TRP A 282 3.06 -5.59 17.50
CA TRP A 282 2.48 -6.68 16.74
C TRP A 282 3.49 -7.25 15.75
N LEU A 283 4.22 -6.42 15.00
CA LEU A 283 5.29 -6.86 14.09
C LEU A 283 6.33 -7.71 14.83
N ALA A 284 6.78 -7.27 16.01
CA ALA A 284 7.71 -8.03 16.83
C ALA A 284 7.11 -9.38 17.29
N ALA A 285 5.81 -9.42 17.63
CA ALA A 285 5.13 -10.64 18.09
C ALA A 285 4.96 -11.68 16.98
N VAL A 286 4.78 -11.25 15.71
CA VAL A 286 4.67 -12.16 14.56
C VAL A 286 6.03 -12.45 13.89
N GLY A 287 7.14 -12.01 14.47
CA GLY A 287 8.49 -12.32 14.01
C GLY A 287 9.00 -11.42 12.88
N MET A 288 8.28 -10.33 12.64
CA MET A 288 8.66 -9.31 11.65
C MET A 288 9.33 -8.11 12.32
#